data_8debfefbe5f9555312060a098e99b771
#
_entry.id   8debfefbe5f9555312060a098e99b771
#
_cell.length_a   1.000
_cell.length_b   1.000
_cell.length_c   1.000
_cell.angle_alpha   90.00
_cell.angle_beta   90.00
_cell.angle_gamma   90.00
#
_symmetry.space_group_name_H-M   'P 1'
#
loop_
_entity.id
_entity.type
_entity.pdbx_description
1 polymer ?
#
loop_
_entity_poly.entity_id
_entity_poly.type
_entity_poly.pdbx_seq_one_letter_code
_entity_poly.pdbx_strand_id
1 'polypeptide(L)'
;MSNIKALFFDVFGTVVDWHGSVQNESKIFSLKISQEFDTFLFTDKWRAGFRRLQSSVSNGSRDYLTMDEIHMEILEELIDEFDLKNISPTDKQKFNQSWHRLKPWPEAILGLNQLKNN
;
A
#
# COMPACT_ATOMS: atom_id res chain seq x y z
N MET A 1 22.21 9.90 17.85
CA MET A 1 20.89 9.62 18.39
C MET A 1 20.24 8.47 17.65
N SER A 2 20.40 7.30 18.19
CA SER A 2 19.89 6.08 17.58
C SER A 2 18.36 6.09 17.44
N ASN A 3 17.67 6.78 18.33
CA ASN A 3 16.21 6.82 18.35
C ASN A 3 15.61 7.46 17.10
N ILE A 4 16.31 8.46 16.54
CA ILE A 4 15.85 9.14 15.34
C ILE A 4 15.87 8.20 14.14
N LYS A 5 16.91 7.36 14.06
CA LYS A 5 17.01 6.36 12.98
C LYS A 5 15.87 5.33 13.04
N ALA A 6 15.47 4.94 14.25
CA ALA A 6 14.39 3.98 14.42
C ALA A 6 13.06 4.49 13.86
N LEU A 7 12.80 5.79 13.94
CA LEU A 7 11.58 6.38 13.41
C LEU A 7 11.46 6.25 11.89
N PHE A 8 12.59 6.25 11.16
CA PHE A 8 12.57 6.12 9.71
C PHE A 8 12.26 4.72 9.22
N PHE A 9 12.51 3.70 10.03
CA PHE A 9 12.33 2.32 9.61
C PHE A 9 10.90 1.81 9.78
N ASP A 10 10.06 2.52 10.54
CA ASP A 10 8.70 2.07 10.83
C ASP A 10 7.66 3.08 10.36
N VAL A 11 7.87 3.61 9.15
CA VAL A 11 6.99 4.63 8.60
C VAL A 11 5.57 4.12 8.40
N PHE A 12 5.41 2.91 7.85
CA PHE A 12 4.09 2.36 7.51
C PHE A 12 3.27 1.95 8.72
N GLY A 13 3.89 1.65 9.86
CA GLY A 13 3.15 1.28 11.05
C GLY A 13 3.02 2.41 12.06
N THR A 14 4.06 3.26 12.14
CA THR A 14 4.17 4.29 13.17
C THR A 14 3.71 5.66 12.71
N VAL A 15 4.04 6.08 11.49
CA VAL A 15 3.77 7.42 11.00
C VAL A 15 2.50 7.48 10.16
N VAL A 16 2.23 6.46 9.34
CA VAL A 16 1.08 6.45 8.44
C VAL A 16 0.18 5.26 8.74
N ASP A 17 -1.13 5.48 8.60
CA ASP A 17 -2.15 4.44 8.71
C ASP A 17 -2.28 3.77 7.33
N TRP A 18 -1.30 2.91 7.00
CA TRP A 18 -1.30 2.28 5.69
C TRP A 18 -2.50 1.34 5.50
N HIS A 19 -2.81 0.52 6.52
CA HIS A 19 -3.87 -0.48 6.37
C HIS A 19 -5.24 0.18 6.26
N GLY A 20 -5.56 1.09 7.17
CA GLY A 20 -6.84 1.80 7.13
C GLY A 20 -7.02 2.62 5.87
N SER A 21 -5.95 3.30 5.42
CA SER A 21 -5.99 4.11 4.20
C SER A 21 -6.20 3.26 2.96
N VAL A 22 -5.45 2.17 2.81
CA VAL A 22 -5.58 1.30 1.63
C VAL A 22 -6.87 0.51 1.66
N GLN A 23 -7.32 0.07 2.84
CA GLN A 23 -8.62 -0.60 2.95
C GLN A 23 -9.76 0.33 2.54
N ASN A 24 -9.70 1.60 2.94
CA ASN A 24 -10.71 2.59 2.52
C ASN A 24 -10.69 2.78 1.00
N GLU A 25 -9.50 2.86 0.40
CA GLU A 25 -9.35 2.93 -1.05
C GLU A 25 -9.92 1.67 -1.72
N SER A 26 -9.72 0.50 -1.10
CA SER A 26 -10.27 -0.76 -1.59
C SER A 26 -11.80 -0.75 -1.57
N LYS A 27 -12.40 -0.16 -0.55
CA LYS A 27 -13.86 -0.01 -0.47
C LYS A 27 -14.38 0.91 -1.59
N ILE A 28 -13.69 2.02 -1.82
CA ILE A 28 -14.04 2.94 -2.91
C ILE A 28 -13.92 2.22 -4.26
N PHE A 29 -12.85 1.46 -4.44
CA PHE A 29 -12.62 0.68 -5.66
C PHE A 29 -13.74 -0.34 -5.88
N SER A 30 -14.13 -1.06 -4.83
CA SER A 30 -15.24 -2.03 -4.87
C SER A 30 -16.54 -1.38 -5.35
N LEU A 31 -16.85 -0.20 -4.82
CA LEU A 31 -18.03 0.56 -5.25
C LEU A 31 -17.91 0.99 -6.70
N LYS A 32 -16.74 1.46 -7.11
CA LYS A 32 -16.52 1.97 -8.45
C LYS A 32 -16.66 0.89 -9.52
N ILE A 33 -16.17 -0.32 -9.25
CA ILE A 33 -16.28 -1.43 -10.19
C ILE A 33 -17.57 -2.23 -10.01
N SER A 34 -18.39 -1.86 -9.02
CA SER A 34 -19.67 -2.54 -8.69
C SER A 34 -19.48 -4.03 -8.42
N GLN A 35 -18.41 -4.38 -7.72
CA GLN A 35 -18.12 -5.77 -7.35
C GLN A 35 -17.68 -5.80 -5.90
N GLU A 36 -18.34 -6.62 -5.09
CA GLU A 36 -18.03 -6.75 -3.68
C GLU A 36 -16.91 -7.77 -3.47
N PHE A 37 -16.01 -7.46 -2.54
CA PHE A 37 -14.96 -8.39 -2.12
C PHE A 37 -14.51 -8.02 -0.71
N ASP A 38 -13.80 -8.94 -0.06
CA ASP A 38 -13.25 -8.71 1.29
C ASP A 38 -12.10 -7.72 1.21
N THR A 39 -12.39 -6.45 1.49
CA THR A 39 -11.41 -5.36 1.36
C THR A 39 -10.31 -5.45 2.41
N PHE A 40 -10.58 -5.99 3.59
CA PHE A 40 -9.56 -6.20 4.60
C PHE A 40 -8.54 -7.24 4.14
N LEU A 41 -9.03 -8.39 3.69
CA LEU A 41 -8.17 -9.46 3.18
C LEU A 41 -7.40 -9.02 1.94
N PHE A 42 -8.05 -8.30 1.05
CA PHE A 42 -7.40 -7.76 -0.16
C PHE A 42 -6.21 -6.87 0.21
N THR A 43 -6.42 -5.97 1.17
CA THR A 43 -5.37 -5.06 1.62
C THR A 43 -4.19 -5.82 2.21
N ASP A 44 -4.46 -6.81 3.08
CA ASP A 44 -3.42 -7.63 3.68
C ASP A 44 -2.63 -8.40 2.62
N LYS A 45 -3.32 -9.01 1.67
CA LYS A 45 -2.68 -9.78 0.60
C LYS A 45 -1.87 -8.89 -0.33
N TRP A 46 -2.32 -7.67 -0.57
CA TRP A 46 -1.58 -6.73 -1.41
C TRP A 46 -0.24 -6.38 -0.75
N ARG A 47 -0.26 -6.09 0.54
CA ARG A 47 0.97 -5.80 1.27
C ARG A 47 1.91 -7.00 1.35
N ALA A 48 1.36 -8.17 1.65
CA ALA A 48 2.16 -9.41 1.71
C ALA A 48 2.80 -9.74 0.36
N GLY A 49 2.03 -9.58 -0.72
CA GLY A 49 2.53 -9.80 -2.08
C GLY A 49 3.62 -8.82 -2.46
N PHE A 50 3.44 -7.54 -2.09
CA PHE A 50 4.46 -6.52 -2.31
C PHE A 50 5.78 -6.91 -1.64
N ARG A 51 5.72 -7.32 -0.37
CA ARG A 51 6.93 -7.72 0.38
C ARG A 51 7.61 -8.93 -0.26
N ARG A 52 6.82 -9.90 -0.69
CA ARG A 52 7.33 -11.11 -1.35
C ARG A 52 8.07 -10.76 -2.64
N LEU A 53 7.45 -9.96 -3.48
CA LEU A 53 8.05 -9.58 -4.77
C LEU A 53 9.26 -8.64 -4.57
N GLN A 54 9.17 -7.73 -3.62
CA GLN A 54 10.28 -6.84 -3.28
C GLN A 54 11.50 -7.63 -2.84
N SER A 55 11.32 -8.68 -2.04
CA SER A 55 12.41 -9.58 -1.65
C SER A 55 13.04 -10.25 -2.87
N SER A 56 12.24 -10.70 -3.82
CA SER A 56 12.74 -11.34 -5.05
C SER A 56 13.56 -10.36 -5.89
N VAL A 57 13.17 -9.10 -5.95
CA VAL A 57 13.92 -8.06 -6.65
C VAL A 57 15.23 -7.78 -5.90
N SER A 58 15.18 -7.66 -4.58
CA SER A 58 16.34 -7.33 -3.75
C SER A 58 17.41 -8.42 -3.77
N ASN A 59 17.02 -9.70 -3.82
CA ASN A 59 17.97 -10.81 -3.82
C ASN A 59 18.44 -11.20 -5.22
N GLY A 60 18.01 -10.49 -6.25
CA GLY A 60 18.42 -10.72 -7.63
C GLY A 60 17.68 -11.81 -8.38
N SER A 61 16.65 -12.42 -7.78
CA SER A 61 15.81 -13.42 -8.45
C SER A 61 14.96 -12.82 -9.57
N ARG A 62 14.68 -11.53 -9.47
CA ARG A 62 13.91 -10.78 -10.46
C ARG A 62 14.69 -9.55 -10.89
N ASP A 63 14.47 -9.10 -12.11
CA ASP A 63 15.01 -7.83 -12.59
C ASP A 63 14.41 -6.67 -11.77
N TYR A 64 15.12 -5.54 -11.77
CA TYR A 64 14.69 -4.36 -11.04
C TYR A 64 13.28 -3.90 -11.44
N LEU A 65 12.46 -3.60 -10.44
CA LEU A 65 11.13 -3.02 -10.59
C LEU A 65 11.00 -1.83 -9.65
N THR A 66 10.30 -0.79 -10.08
CA THR A 66 9.95 0.31 -9.18
C THR A 66 8.89 -0.17 -8.18
N MET A 67 8.69 0.59 -7.10
CA MET A 67 7.66 0.26 -6.12
C MET A 67 6.28 0.22 -6.76
N ASP A 68 5.98 1.15 -7.66
CA ASP A 68 4.68 1.18 -8.36
C ASP A 68 4.50 -0.04 -9.25
N GLU A 69 5.56 -0.47 -9.93
CA GLU A 69 5.52 -1.67 -10.75
C GLU A 69 5.28 -2.93 -9.91
N ILE A 70 5.93 -3.01 -8.75
CA ILE A 70 5.72 -4.12 -7.82
C ILE A 70 4.27 -4.14 -7.34
N HIS A 71 3.74 -3.00 -6.91
CA HIS A 71 2.35 -2.91 -6.46
C HIS A 71 1.38 -3.30 -7.57
N MET A 72 1.63 -2.86 -8.81
CA MET A 72 0.75 -3.17 -9.94
C MET A 72 0.77 -4.67 -10.27
N GLU A 73 1.93 -5.30 -10.25
CA GLU A 73 2.03 -6.74 -10.53
C GLU A 73 1.22 -7.54 -9.51
N ILE A 74 1.34 -7.19 -8.24
CA ILE A 74 0.56 -7.86 -7.19
C ILE A 74 -0.93 -7.52 -7.29
N LEU A 75 -1.27 -6.29 -7.64
CA LEU A 75 -2.66 -5.91 -7.86
C LEU A 75 -3.30 -6.76 -8.96
N GLU A 76 -2.59 -7.00 -10.05
CA GLU A 76 -3.07 -7.85 -11.14
C GLU A 76 -3.29 -9.29 -10.66
N GLU A 77 -2.38 -9.84 -9.85
CA GLU A 77 -2.55 -11.16 -9.25
C GLU A 77 -3.81 -11.22 -8.37
N LEU A 78 -4.06 -10.18 -7.57
CA LEU A 78 -5.22 -10.13 -6.69
C LEU A 78 -6.53 -9.98 -7.45
N ILE A 79 -6.52 -9.23 -8.53
CA ILE A 79 -7.69 -9.10 -9.40
C ILE A 79 -8.11 -10.47 -9.92
N ASP A 80 -7.14 -11.30 -10.31
CA ASP A 80 -7.41 -12.66 -10.74
C ASP A 80 -7.87 -13.54 -9.57
N GLU A 81 -7.18 -13.45 -8.43
CA GLU A 81 -7.50 -14.27 -7.26
C GLU A 81 -8.91 -14.00 -6.74
N PHE A 82 -9.31 -12.74 -6.71
CA PHE A 82 -10.63 -12.31 -6.22
C PHE A 82 -11.69 -12.34 -7.31
N ASP A 83 -11.34 -12.82 -8.51
CA ASP A 83 -12.24 -12.96 -9.66
C ASP A 83 -12.96 -11.66 -10.02
N LEU A 84 -12.23 -10.56 -9.98
CA LEU A 84 -12.75 -9.25 -10.37
C LEU A 84 -12.68 -9.09 -11.88
N LYS A 85 -13.74 -8.55 -12.48
CA LYS A 85 -13.88 -8.50 -13.94
C LYS A 85 -14.04 -7.08 -14.46
N ASN A 86 -13.63 -6.88 -15.71
CA ASN A 86 -13.93 -5.66 -16.48
C ASN A 86 -13.40 -4.38 -15.83
N ILE A 87 -12.19 -4.43 -15.30
CA ILE A 87 -11.56 -3.27 -14.68
C ILE A 87 -10.74 -2.54 -15.72
N SER A 88 -11.02 -1.23 -15.90
CA SER A 88 -10.29 -0.42 -16.87
C SER A 88 -8.83 -0.21 -16.43
N PRO A 89 -7.90 -0.02 -17.37
CA PRO A 89 -6.51 0.33 -17.02
C PRO A 89 -6.41 1.59 -16.18
N THR A 90 -7.26 2.57 -16.44
CA THR A 90 -7.30 3.83 -15.67
C THR A 90 -7.68 3.57 -14.22
N ASP A 91 -8.67 2.73 -13.98
CA ASP A 91 -9.12 2.41 -12.62
C ASP A 91 -8.05 1.62 -11.87
N LYS A 92 -7.38 0.67 -12.54
CA LYS A 92 -6.26 -0.07 -11.95
C LYS A 92 -5.15 0.88 -11.53
N GLN A 93 -4.78 1.81 -12.42
CA GLN A 93 -3.71 2.75 -12.16
C GLN A 93 -4.04 3.67 -10.98
N LYS A 94 -5.25 4.20 -10.96
CA LYS A 94 -5.70 5.05 -9.85
C LYS A 94 -5.68 4.31 -8.52
N PHE A 95 -6.16 3.07 -8.52
CA PHE A 95 -6.17 2.26 -7.31
C PHE A 95 -4.75 1.90 -6.87
N ASN A 96 -3.86 1.59 -7.82
CA ASN A 96 -2.47 1.30 -7.51
C ASN A 96 -1.78 2.48 -6.83
N GLN A 97 -2.20 3.70 -7.12
CA GLN A 97 -1.66 4.91 -6.50
C GLN A 97 -2.16 5.13 -5.07
N SER A 98 -2.99 4.25 -4.53
CA SER A 98 -3.43 4.31 -3.13
C SER A 98 -2.26 4.43 -2.17
N TRP A 99 -1.14 3.79 -2.49
CA TRP A 99 0.07 3.81 -1.66
C TRP A 99 0.74 5.18 -1.62
N HIS A 100 0.37 6.08 -2.54
CA HIS A 100 0.81 7.47 -2.54
C HIS A 100 -0.11 8.39 -1.74
N ARG A 101 -1.26 7.87 -1.27
CA ARG A 101 -2.29 8.64 -0.58
C ARG A 101 -2.48 8.19 0.87
N LEU A 102 -1.42 7.66 1.48
CA LEU A 102 -1.47 7.21 2.86
C LEU A 102 -1.66 8.38 3.81
N LYS A 103 -2.53 8.20 4.81
CA LYS A 103 -2.81 9.23 5.80
C LYS A 103 -2.02 8.95 7.07
N PRO A 104 -1.33 9.96 7.63
CA PRO A 104 -0.61 9.77 8.88
C PRO A 104 -1.57 9.61 10.05
N TRP A 105 -1.09 8.93 11.09
CA TRP A 105 -1.82 8.89 12.36
C TRP A 105 -1.87 10.30 12.95
N PRO A 106 -2.99 10.73 13.56
CA PRO A 106 -3.07 12.07 14.19
C PRO A 106 -1.96 12.31 15.21
N GLU A 107 -1.64 11.32 16.02
CA GLU A 107 -0.58 11.42 17.03
C GLU A 107 0.79 11.61 16.39
N ALA A 108 1.02 10.98 15.23
CA ALA A 108 2.27 11.13 14.52
C ALA A 108 2.46 12.53 13.98
N ILE A 109 1.39 13.19 13.54
CA ILE A 109 1.46 14.57 13.06
C ILE A 109 1.91 15.49 14.19
N LEU A 110 1.33 15.35 15.39
CA LEU A 110 1.70 16.15 16.56
C LEU A 110 3.15 15.88 16.96
N GLY A 111 3.55 14.62 16.99
CA GLY A 111 4.92 14.25 17.33
C GLY A 111 5.94 14.83 16.39
N LEU A 112 5.69 14.75 15.08
CA LEU A 112 6.57 15.29 14.06
C LEU A 112 6.68 16.81 14.16
N ASN A 113 5.58 17.50 14.44
CA ASN A 113 5.59 18.94 14.62
C ASN A 113 6.42 19.34 15.84
N GLN A 114 6.33 18.61 16.94
CA GLN A 114 7.15 18.86 18.13
C GLN A 114 8.62 18.69 17.85
N LEU A 115 8.99 17.63 17.13
CA LEU A 115 10.38 17.39 16.74
C LEU A 115 10.91 18.49 15.83
N LYS A 116 10.08 19.00 14.93
CA LYS A 116 10.46 20.05 13.99
C LYS A 116 10.71 21.37 14.70
N ASN A 117 9.97 21.65 15.77
CA ASN A 117 10.06 22.91 16.50
C ASN A 117 11.16 22.93 17.57
N ASN A 118 11.74 21.79 17.87
CA ASN A 118 12.86 21.66 18.81
C ASN A 118 14.19 21.61 18.11
#